data_4e03ce5daa6dfb4f2924617135306d25
#
_entry.id   4e03ce5daa6dfb4f2924617135306d25
#
_cell.length_a   1.000
_cell.length_b   1.000
_cell.length_c   1.000
_cell.angle_alpha   90.00
_cell.angle_beta   90.00
_cell.angle_gamma   90.00
#
_symmetry.space_group_name_H-M   'P 1'
#
loop_
_entity.id
_entity.type
_entity.pdbx_description
1 polymer ?
#
loop_
_entity_poly.entity_id
_entity_poly.type
_entity_poly.pdbx_seq_one_letter_code
_entity_poly.pdbx_strand_id
1 'polypeptide(L)'
;MLPAELGHRIIRAMSTPAPVLAETTARARQILEQRGIRPTSQRMKVAEILLTTPCHLTAEQILATLRQSTGHVSKATVYNTLNLFVEQGLAREIHADPERCVYDSTMVPHHHFQNVDTGEMIDIRPEDLSFDRLPPLPPGTEIESVDVVIRVRRKG
;
A
#
# COMPACT_ATOMS: atom_id res chain seq x y z
N MET A 1 -5.94 -26.75 2.02
CA MET A 1 -5.49 -26.57 3.43
C MET A 1 -4.45 -25.46 3.42
N LEU A 2 -4.85 -24.27 3.83
CA LEU A 2 -3.93 -23.14 3.95
C LEU A 2 -3.09 -23.33 5.23
N PRO A 3 -1.77 -23.17 5.17
CA PRO A 3 -0.96 -23.27 6.39
C PRO A 3 -1.33 -22.16 7.38
N ALA A 4 -1.52 -22.56 8.62
CA ALA A 4 -2.00 -21.74 9.74
C ALA A 4 -0.97 -20.72 10.29
N GLU A 5 0.02 -20.31 9.53
CA GLU A 5 1.13 -19.48 10.02
C GLU A 5 1.34 -18.16 9.24
N LEU A 6 0.29 -17.56 8.70
CA LEU A 6 0.34 -16.15 8.30
C LEU A 6 -0.40 -15.28 9.33
N GLY A 7 -0.06 -15.54 10.60
CA GLY A 7 -0.49 -14.75 11.73
C GLY A 7 0.24 -13.41 11.77
N HIS A 8 -0.55 -12.35 11.79
CA HIS A 8 -0.28 -11.09 12.50
C HIS A 8 1.12 -10.49 12.33
N ARG A 9 1.46 -9.96 11.17
CA ARG A 9 2.35 -8.80 11.14
C ARG A 9 1.57 -7.51 11.43
N ILE A 10 0.97 -7.45 12.60
CA ILE A 10 0.79 -6.18 13.28
C ILE A 10 2.20 -5.61 13.37
N ILE A 11 2.43 -4.43 12.81
CA ILE A 11 3.66 -3.67 13.05
C ILE A 11 3.69 -3.39 14.55
N ARG A 12 4.25 -4.34 15.30
CA ARG A 12 4.63 -4.12 16.68
C ARG A 12 5.68 -3.02 16.59
N ALA A 13 5.44 -1.91 17.27
CA ALA A 13 6.43 -0.86 17.50
C ALA A 13 7.62 -1.47 18.26
N MET A 14 8.44 -2.24 17.54
CA MET A 14 9.73 -2.66 18.02
C MET A 14 10.69 -1.52 17.69
N SER A 15 11.38 -1.04 18.71
CA SER A 15 12.52 -0.13 18.54
C SER A 15 13.44 -0.75 17.49
N THR A 16 13.35 -0.27 16.26
CA THR A 16 14.16 -0.77 15.15
C THR A 16 15.61 -0.45 15.44
N PRO A 17 16.56 -1.39 15.34
CA PRO A 17 17.98 -1.11 15.54
C PRO A 17 18.44 0.05 14.66
N ALA A 18 19.29 0.93 15.18
CA ALA A 18 19.75 2.14 14.50
C ALA A 18 20.25 1.93 13.04
N PRO A 19 21.01 0.86 12.70
CA PRO A 19 21.43 0.61 11.32
C PRO A 19 20.25 0.35 10.37
N VAL A 20 19.23 -0.38 10.81
CA VAL A 20 18.03 -0.65 9.98
C VAL A 20 17.22 0.63 9.73
N LEU A 21 17.16 1.52 10.71
CA LEU A 21 16.50 2.82 10.54
C LEU A 21 17.24 3.70 9.54
N ALA A 22 18.59 3.75 9.60
CA ALA A 22 19.39 4.52 8.66
C ALA A 22 19.25 4.00 7.20
N GLU A 23 19.20 2.69 7.01
CA GLU A 23 18.97 2.06 5.71
C GLU A 23 17.55 2.39 5.17
N THR A 24 16.55 2.33 6.02
CA THR A 24 15.15 2.68 5.66
C THR A 24 15.04 4.14 5.22
N THR A 25 15.65 5.05 5.98
CA THR A 25 15.68 6.48 5.64
C THR A 25 16.41 6.74 4.33
N ALA A 26 17.58 6.12 4.12
CA ALA A 26 18.35 6.26 2.88
C ALA A 26 17.54 5.74 1.67
N ARG A 27 16.88 4.59 1.81
CA ARG A 27 16.03 4.00 0.77
C ARG A 27 14.82 4.89 0.45
N ALA A 28 14.13 5.40 1.45
CA ALA A 28 13.01 6.32 1.25
C ALA A 28 13.45 7.58 0.49
N ARG A 29 14.59 8.17 0.87
CA ARG A 29 15.16 9.32 0.17
C ARG A 29 15.45 9.01 -1.29
N GLN A 30 16.13 7.90 -1.57
CA GLN A 30 16.46 7.47 -2.92
C GLN A 30 15.21 7.31 -3.79
N ILE A 31 14.16 6.69 -3.27
CA ILE A 31 12.88 6.51 -3.97
C ILE A 31 12.28 7.86 -4.37
N LEU A 32 12.23 8.82 -3.45
CA LEU A 32 11.68 10.15 -3.71
C LEU A 32 12.51 10.91 -4.75
N GLU A 33 13.82 10.94 -4.60
CA GLU A 33 14.74 11.64 -5.50
C GLU A 33 14.70 11.10 -6.92
N GLN A 34 14.60 9.78 -7.09
CA GLN A 34 14.45 9.13 -8.42
C GLN A 34 13.18 9.54 -9.14
N ARG A 35 12.16 10.00 -8.43
CA ARG A 35 10.90 10.53 -8.98
C ARG A 35 10.84 12.05 -8.99
N GLY A 36 11.97 12.73 -8.73
CA GLY A 36 12.02 14.19 -8.70
C GLY A 36 11.23 14.81 -7.54
N ILE A 37 10.90 14.02 -6.51
CA ILE A 37 10.17 14.50 -5.33
C ILE A 37 11.16 15.02 -4.31
N ARG A 38 11.04 16.29 -3.93
CA ARG A 38 11.86 16.86 -2.86
C ARG A 38 11.61 16.14 -1.53
N PRO A 39 12.66 15.56 -0.88
CA PRO A 39 12.51 14.80 0.35
C PRO A 39 12.41 15.72 1.58
N THR A 40 11.24 16.33 1.76
CA THR A 40 10.96 17.07 3.00
C THR A 40 10.80 16.12 4.18
N SER A 41 10.99 16.61 5.40
CA SER A 41 10.84 15.79 6.62
C SER A 41 9.50 15.02 6.66
N GLN A 42 8.41 15.67 6.28
CA GLN A 42 7.08 15.06 6.29
C GLN A 42 6.92 13.98 5.20
N ARG A 43 7.40 14.24 3.99
CA ARG A 43 7.37 13.26 2.89
C ARG A 43 8.24 12.05 3.19
N MET A 44 9.40 12.28 3.80
CA MET A 44 10.29 11.21 4.22
C MET A 44 9.61 10.26 5.21
N LYS A 45 8.94 10.78 6.22
CA LYS A 45 8.23 9.99 7.23
C LYS A 45 7.15 9.09 6.62
N VAL A 46 6.36 9.61 5.68
CA VAL A 46 5.34 8.83 4.98
C VAL A 46 6.00 7.80 4.05
N ALA A 47 7.07 8.18 3.34
CA ALA A 47 7.82 7.28 2.46
C ALA A 47 8.47 6.12 3.22
N GLU A 48 9.02 6.36 4.39
CA GLU A 48 9.61 5.32 5.26
C GLU A 48 8.59 4.25 5.64
N ILE A 49 7.33 4.64 5.87
CA ILE A 49 6.26 3.72 6.24
C ILE A 49 5.72 2.97 5.03
N LEU A 50 5.45 3.67 3.92
CA LEU A 50 4.71 3.12 2.80
C LEU A 50 5.59 2.52 1.71
N LEU A 51 6.77 3.11 1.43
CA LEU A 51 7.52 2.82 0.21
C LEU A 51 8.74 1.92 0.41
N THR A 52 9.17 1.69 1.63
CA THR A 52 10.40 0.92 1.88
C THR A 52 10.19 -0.59 1.95
N THR A 53 8.97 -1.02 2.20
CA THR A 53 8.53 -2.42 2.20
C THR A 53 7.16 -2.54 1.54
N PRO A 54 6.90 -3.59 0.75
CA PRO A 54 5.57 -3.84 0.21
C PRO A 54 4.52 -3.89 1.32
N CYS A 55 3.47 -3.09 1.21
CA CYS A 55 2.41 -3.04 2.22
C CYS A 55 1.11 -2.44 1.66
N HIS A 56 0.04 -2.68 2.39
CA HIS A 56 -1.30 -2.16 2.13
C HIS A 56 -1.75 -1.39 3.37
N LEU A 57 -1.80 -0.08 3.30
CA LEU A 57 -2.14 0.77 4.44
C LEU A 57 -3.18 1.82 4.07
N THR A 58 -4.10 2.09 4.98
CA THR A 58 -4.96 3.25 4.91
C THR A 58 -4.22 4.51 5.37
N ALA A 59 -4.70 5.68 4.98
CA ALA A 59 -4.14 6.95 5.47
C ALA A 59 -4.23 7.07 7.00
N GLU A 60 -5.28 6.54 7.60
CA GLU A 60 -5.48 6.50 9.06
C GLU A 60 -4.42 5.63 9.75
N GLN A 61 -4.08 4.48 9.19
CA GLN A 61 -3.03 3.59 9.72
C GLN A 61 -1.66 4.26 9.64
N ILE A 62 -1.35 4.92 8.52
CA ILE A 62 -0.12 5.70 8.36
C ILE A 62 -0.08 6.84 9.39
N LEU A 63 -1.16 7.59 9.52
CA LEU A 63 -1.26 8.69 10.49
C LEU A 63 -1.09 8.20 11.93
N ALA A 64 -1.71 7.08 12.30
CA ALA A 64 -1.56 6.49 13.62
C ALA A 64 -0.11 6.09 13.92
N THR A 65 0.58 5.46 12.95
CA THR A 65 1.99 5.09 13.05
C THR A 65 2.88 6.32 13.23
N LEU A 66 2.64 7.38 12.46
CA LEU A 66 3.40 8.63 12.55
C LEU A 66 3.24 9.31 13.90
N ARG A 67 2.02 9.35 14.44
CA ARG A 67 1.75 9.94 15.75
C ARG A 67 2.45 9.23 16.89
N GLN A 68 2.60 7.91 16.78
CA GLN A 68 3.31 7.13 17.79
C GLN A 68 4.83 7.33 17.74
N SER A 69 5.39 7.52 16.54
CA SER A 69 6.85 7.51 16.35
C SER A 69 7.50 8.91 16.30
N THR A 70 6.80 9.90 15.77
CA THR A 70 7.43 11.19 15.42
C THR A 70 6.69 12.42 15.93
N GLY A 71 5.61 12.25 16.67
CA GLY A 71 4.81 13.35 17.18
C GLY A 71 3.80 13.88 16.17
N HIS A 72 3.60 15.21 16.15
CA HIS A 72 2.47 15.80 15.46
C HIS A 72 2.64 15.86 13.93
N VAL A 73 1.83 15.07 13.21
CA VAL A 73 1.63 15.20 11.76
C VAL A 73 0.14 15.40 11.50
N SER A 74 -0.20 16.39 10.68
CA SER A 74 -1.61 16.66 10.36
C SER A 74 -2.17 15.64 9.38
N LYS A 75 -3.46 15.37 9.49
CA LYS A 75 -4.18 14.51 8.54
C LYS A 75 -4.04 15.03 7.10
N ALA A 76 -4.18 16.34 6.89
CA ALA A 76 -4.03 16.98 5.59
C ALA A 76 -2.63 16.72 4.98
N THR A 77 -1.58 16.80 5.78
CA THR A 77 -0.21 16.52 5.31
C THR A 77 -0.05 15.08 4.82
N VAL A 78 -0.62 14.10 5.54
CA VAL A 78 -0.57 12.69 5.12
C VAL A 78 -1.30 12.51 3.80
N TYR A 79 -2.53 12.99 3.66
CA TYR A 79 -3.30 12.87 2.42
C TYR A 79 -2.63 13.58 1.24
N ASN A 80 -2.12 14.79 1.41
CA ASN A 80 -1.42 15.51 0.35
C ASN A 80 -0.16 14.76 -0.10
N THR A 81 0.55 14.14 0.82
CA THR A 81 1.75 13.35 0.50
C THR A 81 1.37 12.06 -0.24
N LEU A 82 0.31 11.37 0.21
CA LEU A 82 -0.18 10.16 -0.45
C LEU A 82 -0.67 10.45 -1.87
N ASN A 83 -1.43 11.53 -2.06
CA ASN A 83 -1.86 11.96 -3.39
C ASN A 83 -0.67 12.22 -4.31
N LEU A 84 0.35 12.91 -3.82
CA LEU A 84 1.59 13.13 -4.57
C LEU A 84 2.26 11.80 -4.95
N PHE A 85 2.30 10.82 -4.06
CA PHE A 85 2.90 9.52 -4.35
C PHE A 85 2.10 8.74 -5.39
N VAL A 86 0.78 8.82 -5.37
CA VAL A 86 -0.08 8.23 -6.40
C VAL A 86 0.14 8.92 -7.75
N GLU A 87 0.12 10.25 -7.81
CA GLU A 87 0.38 11.02 -9.03
C GLU A 87 1.75 10.73 -9.66
N GLN A 88 2.75 10.50 -8.82
CA GLN A 88 4.12 10.17 -9.26
C GLN A 88 4.36 8.67 -9.48
N GLY A 89 3.34 7.83 -9.37
CA GLY A 89 3.43 6.40 -9.60
C GLY A 89 4.31 5.65 -8.58
N LEU A 90 4.34 6.11 -7.33
CA LEU A 90 5.01 5.45 -6.20
C LEU A 90 4.07 4.58 -5.38
N ALA A 91 2.78 4.87 -5.45
CA ALA A 91 1.73 4.11 -4.81
C ALA A 91 0.50 4.11 -5.70
N ARG A 92 -0.42 3.20 -5.46
CA ARG A 92 -1.75 3.17 -6.08
C ARG A 92 -2.83 3.07 -5.03
N GLU A 93 -4.00 3.59 -5.37
CA GLU A 93 -5.19 3.49 -4.53
C GLU A 93 -5.98 2.23 -4.89
N ILE A 94 -6.42 1.50 -3.87
CA ILE A 94 -7.31 0.36 -4.00
C ILE A 94 -8.62 0.70 -3.29
N HIS A 95 -9.68 0.81 -4.06
CA HIS A 95 -11.04 1.12 -3.58
C HIS A 95 -11.87 -0.16 -3.45
N ALA A 96 -11.38 -1.11 -2.66
CA ALA A 96 -12.07 -2.39 -2.43
C ALA A 96 -13.30 -2.24 -1.53
N ASP A 97 -13.37 -1.18 -0.76
CA ASP A 97 -14.45 -0.81 0.14
C ASP A 97 -14.83 0.66 -0.13
N PRO A 98 -16.13 1.00 -0.26
CA PRO A 98 -16.56 2.39 -0.50
C PRO A 98 -16.10 3.39 0.58
N GLU A 99 -15.88 2.92 1.80
CA GLU A 99 -15.49 3.77 2.93
C GLU A 99 -13.99 3.79 3.20
N ARG A 100 -13.21 2.92 2.52
CA ARG A 100 -11.78 2.76 2.78
C ARG A 100 -10.97 2.75 1.49
N CYS A 101 -10.07 3.72 1.39
CA CYS A 101 -9.01 3.71 0.39
C CYS A 101 -7.75 3.12 1.03
N VAL A 102 -7.21 2.10 0.39
CA VAL A 102 -5.95 1.46 0.76
C VAL A 102 -4.87 1.87 -0.22
N TYR A 103 -3.73 2.29 0.28
CA TYR A 103 -2.55 2.61 -0.51
C TYR A 103 -1.63 1.40 -0.58
N ASP A 104 -1.29 1.01 -1.81
CA ASP A 104 -0.43 -0.11 -2.13
C ASP A 104 0.85 0.41 -2.79
N SER A 105 1.99 0.05 -2.26
CA SER A 105 3.30 0.43 -2.78
C SER A 105 3.87 -0.54 -3.82
N THR A 106 3.18 -1.63 -4.10
CA THR A 106 3.58 -2.59 -5.14
C THR A 106 3.02 -2.16 -6.49
N MET A 107 3.88 -1.62 -7.36
CA MET A 107 3.47 -1.09 -8.67
C MET A 107 3.43 -2.13 -9.79
N VAL A 108 3.96 -3.33 -9.56
CA VAL A 108 3.83 -4.45 -10.50
C VAL A 108 2.37 -4.90 -10.52
N PRO A 109 1.78 -5.15 -11.71
CA PRO A 109 0.40 -5.63 -11.80
C PRO A 109 0.15 -6.88 -10.95
N HIS A 110 -0.86 -6.87 -10.11
CA HIS A 110 -1.29 -7.99 -9.28
C HIS A 110 -2.73 -7.76 -8.81
N HIS A 111 -3.31 -8.80 -8.24
CA HIS A 111 -4.66 -8.78 -7.72
C HIS A 111 -4.66 -8.96 -6.20
N HIS A 112 -5.82 -8.95 -5.57
CA HIS A 112 -5.90 -8.99 -4.11
C HIS A 112 -6.99 -9.92 -3.60
N PHE A 113 -6.72 -10.59 -2.48
CA PHE A 113 -7.75 -10.98 -1.52
C PHE A 113 -7.98 -9.83 -0.54
N GLN A 114 -9.23 -9.60 -0.17
CA GLN A 114 -9.61 -8.72 0.92
C GLN A 114 -10.38 -9.52 1.97
N ASN A 115 -9.88 -9.55 3.18
CA ASN A 115 -10.63 -10.07 4.32
C ASN A 115 -11.63 -9.01 4.77
N VAL A 116 -12.93 -9.28 4.59
CA VAL A 116 -13.99 -8.31 4.92
C VAL A 116 -14.20 -8.12 6.43
N ASP A 117 -13.73 -9.08 7.26
CA ASP A 117 -13.86 -9.00 8.71
C ASP A 117 -12.74 -8.14 9.34
N THR A 118 -11.53 -8.17 8.76
CA THR A 118 -10.35 -7.47 9.28
C THR A 118 -9.91 -6.28 8.43
N GLY A 119 -10.32 -6.23 7.16
CA GLY A 119 -9.84 -5.26 6.18
C GLY A 119 -8.45 -5.57 5.62
N GLU A 120 -7.81 -6.66 6.05
CA GLU A 120 -6.49 -7.07 5.57
C GLU A 120 -6.52 -7.43 4.09
N MET A 121 -5.48 -7.02 3.37
CA MET A 121 -5.30 -7.34 1.95
C MET A 121 -4.07 -8.24 1.76
N ILE A 122 -4.20 -9.20 0.85
CA ILE A 122 -3.15 -10.16 0.49
C ILE A 122 -3.02 -10.16 -1.03
N ASP A 123 -1.78 -10.04 -1.52
CA ASP A 123 -1.51 -10.05 -2.95
C ASP A 123 -1.79 -11.41 -3.58
N ILE A 124 -2.39 -11.38 -4.77
CA ILE A 124 -2.54 -12.53 -5.68
C ILE A 124 -1.63 -12.25 -6.87
N ARG A 125 -0.72 -13.14 -7.18
CA ARG A 125 0.16 -13.01 -8.33
C ARG A 125 -0.67 -13.09 -9.63
N PRO A 126 -0.31 -12.36 -10.69
CA PRO A 126 -1.03 -12.41 -11.96
C PRO A 126 -1.19 -13.83 -12.52
N GLU A 127 -0.18 -14.67 -12.34
CA GLU A 127 -0.17 -16.07 -12.82
C GLU A 127 -1.10 -17.00 -12.02
N ASP A 128 -1.53 -16.60 -10.81
CA ASP A 128 -2.45 -17.38 -9.99
C ASP A 128 -3.93 -17.07 -10.30
N LEU A 129 -4.18 -16.15 -11.24
CA LEU A 129 -5.52 -15.78 -11.67
C LEU A 129 -5.56 -15.71 -13.20
N SER A 130 -6.41 -16.51 -13.82
CA SER A 130 -6.61 -16.51 -15.27
C SER A 130 -8.03 -16.11 -15.63
N PHE A 131 -8.17 -15.40 -16.76
CA PHE A 131 -9.45 -15.03 -17.34
C PHE A 131 -9.58 -15.75 -18.69
N ASP A 132 -10.47 -16.71 -18.78
CA ASP A 132 -10.74 -17.41 -20.03
C ASP A 132 -11.44 -16.50 -21.05
N ARG A 133 -12.14 -15.50 -20.57
CA ARG A 133 -12.90 -14.59 -21.43
C ARG A 133 -13.13 -13.25 -20.77
N LEU A 134 -12.78 -12.19 -21.48
CA LEU A 134 -13.18 -10.82 -21.16
C LEU A 134 -14.37 -10.40 -22.06
N PRO A 135 -15.25 -9.51 -21.59
CA PRO A 135 -16.29 -8.95 -22.44
C PRO A 135 -15.69 -8.14 -23.59
N PRO A 136 -16.43 -7.95 -24.71
CA PRO A 136 -15.97 -7.09 -25.77
C PRO A 136 -15.80 -5.65 -25.27
N LEU A 137 -14.72 -5.02 -25.70
CA LEU A 137 -14.44 -3.62 -25.32
C LEU A 137 -15.39 -2.66 -26.03
N PRO A 138 -15.70 -1.52 -25.41
CA PRO A 138 -16.38 -0.43 -26.10
C PRO A 138 -15.58 0.02 -27.33
N PRO A 139 -16.21 0.45 -28.44
CA PRO A 139 -15.50 0.88 -29.63
C PRO A 139 -14.50 1.99 -29.35
N GLY A 140 -13.28 1.86 -29.88
CA GLY A 140 -12.23 2.85 -29.75
C GLY A 140 -11.52 2.87 -28.39
N THR A 141 -11.67 1.81 -27.59
CA THR A 141 -11.00 1.69 -26.28
C THR A 141 -10.02 0.52 -26.25
N GLU A 142 -9.05 0.62 -25.36
CA GLU A 142 -8.12 -0.46 -25.00
C GLU A 142 -8.16 -0.73 -23.49
N ILE A 143 -7.70 -1.88 -23.06
CA ILE A 143 -7.62 -2.22 -21.64
C ILE A 143 -6.39 -1.51 -21.07
N GLU A 144 -6.59 -0.64 -20.09
CA GLU A 144 -5.51 -0.05 -19.31
C GLU A 144 -5.06 -0.99 -18.18
N SER A 145 -6.00 -1.52 -17.42
CA SER A 145 -5.73 -2.50 -16.36
C SER A 145 -6.93 -3.41 -16.11
N VAL A 146 -6.67 -4.53 -15.47
CA VAL A 146 -7.70 -5.42 -14.90
C VAL A 146 -7.32 -5.67 -13.45
N ASP A 147 -8.06 -5.10 -12.52
CA ASP A 147 -7.85 -5.24 -11.10
C ASP A 147 -8.96 -6.10 -10.49
N VAL A 148 -8.58 -7.18 -9.83
CA VAL A 148 -9.53 -8.09 -9.19
C VAL A 148 -9.32 -8.08 -7.69
N VAL A 149 -10.41 -7.89 -6.97
CA VAL A 149 -10.46 -8.02 -5.51
C VAL A 149 -11.42 -9.13 -5.13
N ILE A 150 -10.86 -10.22 -4.62
CA ILE A 150 -11.64 -11.36 -4.12
C ILE A 150 -11.90 -11.15 -2.63
N ARG A 151 -13.16 -10.93 -2.28
CA ARG A 151 -13.55 -10.73 -0.89
C ARG A 151 -13.73 -12.08 -0.19
N VAL A 152 -13.02 -12.24 0.89
CA VAL A 152 -13.08 -13.44 1.73
C VAL A 152 -13.51 -13.09 3.14
N ARG A 153 -14.15 -14.03 3.81
CA ARG A 153 -14.49 -13.94 5.23
C ARG A 153 -14.13 -15.23 5.95
N ARG A 154 -14.00 -15.14 7.25
CA ARG A 154 -13.74 -16.31 8.07
C ARG A 154 -14.88 -17.32 7.92
N LYS A 155 -14.53 -18.56 7.67
CA LYS A 155 -15.49 -19.66 7.70
C LYS A 155 -15.87 -19.92 9.16
N GLY A 156 -17.15 -19.82 9.48
CA GLY A 156 -17.68 -20.16 10.81
C GLY A 156 -17.53 -21.64 11.11
#